data_81f55f3691704a16eef844d56a36ca06
#
_entry.id   81f55f3691704a16eef844d56a36ca06
#
_cell.length_a   1.000
_cell.length_b   1.000
_cell.length_c   1.000
_cell.angle_alpha   90.00
_cell.angle_beta   90.00
_cell.angle_gamma   90.00
#
_symmetry.space_group_name_H-M   'P 1'
#
loop_
_entity.id
_entity.type
_entity.pdbx_description
1 polymer ?
#
loop_
_entity_poly.entity_id
_entity_poly.type
_entity_poly.pdbx_seq_one_letter_code
_entity_poly.pdbx_strand_id
1 'polypeptide(L)'
;MKSHNWHRNSDLIKLRQRGYIPYTQRNNADFKPKPLRISARSESCEALTSLSMVLAANADYSPDSDYLFEVMLPFEKIAEYMGMLHVYENGRKAYDSPRNALDVTEQMEYTIVQRGRDTDTGQNKPLRIWLTPKFFTSRGIALDEIRNWLTSFKRWAIKNGLTKSLRELYERHTLHMARIGIDTKNRHSLNNKLKKIKRYVISESLAGEKQVVVSELESQLNKLDKERESERLDLVLEDTSKFLANSTKDKRKKENGYQQAYHQWANTLLPYKALMIEKEFRAKHVELYVKNEEAYYQLLLESAGVI
;
A
#
# COMPACT_ATOMS: atom_id res chain seq x y z
N MET A 1 -30.34 12.67 21.11
CA MET A 1 -29.11 13.17 21.77
C MET A 1 -29.43 14.52 22.42
N LYS A 2 -29.10 14.71 23.71
CA LYS A 2 -29.16 16.05 24.30
C LYS A 2 -28.19 16.98 23.55
N SER A 3 -28.57 18.24 23.34
CA SER A 3 -27.72 19.24 22.71
C SER A 3 -26.41 19.36 23.51
N HIS A 4 -25.30 19.05 22.86
CA HIS A 4 -23.98 19.09 23.49
C HIS A 4 -23.43 20.50 23.45
N ASN A 5 -23.11 21.06 24.60
CA ASN A 5 -22.52 22.40 24.65
C ASN A 5 -20.99 22.33 24.54
N TRP A 6 -20.48 22.58 23.35
CA TRP A 6 -19.04 22.54 23.06
C TRP A 6 -18.22 23.58 23.85
N HIS A 7 -18.81 24.72 24.20
CA HIS A 7 -18.13 25.74 24.99
C HIS A 7 -17.85 25.31 26.43
N ARG A 8 -18.62 24.34 26.93
CA ARG A 8 -18.45 23.74 28.27
C ARG A 8 -17.80 22.36 28.24
N ASN A 9 -17.42 21.89 27.05
CA ASN A 9 -16.78 20.58 26.92
C ASN A 9 -15.34 20.65 27.43
N SER A 10 -15.05 19.92 28.52
CA SER A 10 -13.73 19.93 29.16
C SER A 10 -12.62 19.43 28.27
N ASP A 11 -12.89 18.43 27.40
CA ASP A 11 -11.89 17.86 26.52
C ASP A 11 -11.53 18.82 25.39
N LEU A 12 -12.51 19.54 24.84
CA LEU A 12 -12.26 20.58 23.85
C LEU A 12 -11.47 21.75 24.46
N ILE A 13 -11.80 22.17 25.69
CA ILE A 13 -11.07 23.21 26.39
C ILE A 13 -9.62 22.79 26.61
N LYS A 14 -9.37 21.59 27.12
CA LYS A 14 -8.00 21.03 27.31
C LYS A 14 -7.23 20.95 26.00
N LEU A 15 -7.88 20.47 24.93
CA LEU A 15 -7.27 20.39 23.60
C LEU A 15 -6.85 21.77 23.09
N ARG A 16 -7.71 22.78 23.25
CA ARG A 16 -7.41 24.15 22.81
C ARG A 16 -6.31 24.80 23.64
N GLN A 17 -6.24 24.54 24.93
CA GLN A 17 -5.16 25.00 25.81
C GLN A 17 -3.81 24.36 25.43
N ARG A 18 -3.80 23.05 25.15
CA ARG A 18 -2.60 22.33 24.70
C ARG A 18 -2.17 22.75 23.30
N GLY A 19 -3.12 23.07 22.44
CA GLY A 19 -2.94 23.29 21.03
C GLY A 19 -3.22 22.04 20.20
N TYR A 20 -3.55 22.29 18.95
CA TYR A 20 -3.91 21.25 17.97
C TYR A 20 -2.65 20.70 17.28
N ILE A 21 -2.57 19.40 17.14
CA ILE A 21 -1.50 18.72 16.41
C ILE A 21 -2.10 18.19 15.10
N PRO A 22 -1.77 18.79 13.93
CA PRO A 22 -2.22 18.27 12.64
C PRO A 22 -1.79 16.83 12.44
N TYR A 23 -2.60 16.04 11.77
CA TYR A 23 -2.30 14.62 11.51
C TYR A 23 -0.91 14.42 10.91
N THR A 24 -0.51 15.28 9.97
CA THR A 24 0.80 15.24 9.31
C THR A 24 1.98 15.49 10.25
N GLN A 25 1.74 16.10 11.40
CA GLN A 25 2.78 16.45 12.39
C GLN A 25 2.80 15.53 13.62
N ARG A 26 1.90 14.55 13.70
CA ARG A 26 1.78 13.67 14.90
C ARG A 26 3.02 12.84 15.17
N ASN A 27 3.77 12.50 14.13
CA ASN A 27 5.00 11.71 14.23
C ASN A 27 6.26 12.58 14.33
N ASN A 28 6.11 13.90 14.33
CA ASN A 28 7.23 14.85 14.47
C ASN A 28 7.40 15.23 15.93
N ALA A 29 8.45 14.70 16.58
CA ALA A 29 8.75 14.95 17.98
C ALA A 29 9.07 16.43 18.27
N ASP A 30 9.56 17.17 17.26
CA ASP A 30 9.93 18.59 17.41
C ASP A 30 8.75 19.55 17.25
N PHE A 31 7.60 19.02 16.81
CA PHE A 31 6.41 19.85 16.62
C PHE A 31 5.82 20.29 17.95
N LYS A 32 5.87 21.60 18.22
CA LYS A 32 5.25 22.21 19.40
C LYS A 32 3.92 22.85 19.02
N PRO A 33 2.79 22.29 19.48
CA PRO A 33 1.48 22.88 19.21
C PRO A 33 1.36 24.25 19.89
N LYS A 34 0.71 25.18 19.19
CA LYS A 34 0.43 26.52 19.76
C LYS A 34 -0.94 26.50 20.44
N PRO A 35 -1.05 27.00 21.69
CA PRO A 35 -2.32 27.15 22.34
C PRO A 35 -3.29 27.99 21.49
N LEU A 36 -4.55 27.61 21.50
CA LEU A 36 -5.61 28.31 20.80
C LEU A 36 -6.48 29.07 21.81
N ARG A 37 -7.22 30.05 21.31
CA ARG A 37 -8.25 30.72 22.12
C ARG A 37 -9.21 29.66 22.69
N ILE A 38 -9.50 29.69 24.00
CA ILE A 38 -10.35 28.69 24.70
C ILE A 38 -11.74 28.60 24.06
N SER A 39 -12.35 29.76 23.79
CA SER A 39 -13.64 29.84 23.13
C SER A 39 -13.52 29.41 21.66
N ALA A 40 -14.24 28.34 21.27
CA ALA A 40 -14.34 27.94 19.87
C ALA A 40 -15.28 28.88 19.10
N ARG A 41 -15.04 29.05 17.79
CA ARG A 41 -15.96 29.81 16.93
C ARG A 41 -17.26 29.02 16.76
N SER A 42 -18.40 29.70 16.54
CA SER A 42 -19.70 29.08 16.31
C SER A 42 -19.66 28.06 15.16
N GLU A 43 -19.05 28.44 14.04
CA GLU A 43 -18.88 27.57 12.87
C GLU A 43 -18.16 26.26 13.22
N SER A 44 -17.12 26.32 14.07
CA SER A 44 -16.41 25.11 14.53
C SER A 44 -17.30 24.25 15.43
N CYS A 45 -18.13 24.87 16.29
CA CYS A 45 -19.08 24.18 17.14
C CYS A 45 -20.21 23.53 16.32
N GLU A 46 -20.68 24.22 15.29
CA GLU A 46 -21.67 23.70 14.34
C GLU A 46 -21.12 22.49 13.58
N ALA A 47 -19.90 22.60 13.06
CA ALA A 47 -19.23 21.48 12.38
C ALA A 47 -19.06 20.26 13.30
N LEU A 48 -18.63 20.46 14.56
CA LEU A 48 -18.52 19.40 15.55
C LEU A 48 -19.89 18.78 15.90
N THR A 49 -20.93 19.59 15.99
CA THR A 49 -22.29 19.12 16.28
C THR A 49 -22.82 18.30 15.10
N SER A 50 -22.77 18.84 13.90
CA SER A 50 -23.22 18.18 12.69
C SER A 50 -22.46 16.88 12.45
N LEU A 51 -21.13 16.88 12.57
CA LEU A 51 -20.32 15.67 12.49
C LEU A 51 -20.77 14.63 13.52
N SER A 52 -20.93 15.03 14.78
CA SER A 52 -21.31 14.12 15.85
C SER A 52 -22.68 13.46 15.60
N MET A 53 -23.63 14.21 15.05
CA MET A 53 -24.97 13.68 14.70
C MET A 53 -24.87 12.69 13.55
N VAL A 54 -24.13 13.04 12.49
CA VAL A 54 -23.97 12.16 11.32
C VAL A 54 -23.25 10.87 11.71
N LEU A 55 -22.16 10.96 12.49
CA LEU A 55 -21.41 9.78 12.94
C LEU A 55 -22.31 8.88 13.82
N ALA A 56 -23.02 9.46 14.78
CA ALA A 56 -23.91 8.69 15.66
C ALA A 56 -25.09 8.05 14.92
N ALA A 57 -25.63 8.73 13.92
CA ALA A 57 -26.77 8.20 13.15
C ALA A 57 -26.38 7.04 12.22
N ASN A 58 -25.11 6.98 11.80
CA ASN A 58 -24.63 6.01 10.82
C ASN A 58 -23.62 5.00 11.38
N ALA A 59 -23.41 5.00 12.69
CA ALA A 59 -22.59 3.98 13.35
C ALA A 59 -23.40 2.68 13.51
N ASP A 60 -22.69 1.56 13.47
CA ASP A 60 -23.28 0.27 13.77
C ASP A 60 -23.47 0.07 15.27
N TYR A 61 -24.67 -0.33 15.67
CA TYR A 61 -25.02 -0.63 17.06
C TYR A 61 -25.37 -2.10 17.27
N SER A 62 -25.07 -2.97 16.32
CA SER A 62 -25.31 -4.41 16.49
C SER A 62 -24.20 -5.04 17.33
N PRO A 63 -24.51 -5.62 18.51
CA PRO A 63 -23.51 -6.18 19.40
C PRO A 63 -22.79 -7.42 18.83
N ASP A 64 -23.40 -8.06 17.83
CA ASP A 64 -22.83 -9.26 17.19
C ASP A 64 -22.09 -8.94 15.89
N SER A 65 -21.96 -7.66 15.55
CA SER A 65 -21.29 -7.23 14.33
C SER A 65 -19.79 -7.03 14.53
N ASP A 66 -19.00 -7.44 13.55
CA ASP A 66 -17.57 -7.12 13.45
C ASP A 66 -17.32 -5.60 13.28
N TYR A 67 -18.37 -4.84 13.01
CA TYR A 67 -18.34 -3.40 12.72
C TYR A 67 -18.93 -2.55 13.84
N LEU A 68 -19.07 -3.11 15.06
CA LEU A 68 -19.65 -2.39 16.19
C LEU A 68 -19.02 -1.01 16.38
N PHE A 69 -19.86 0.04 16.42
CA PHE A 69 -19.52 1.46 16.46
C PHE A 69 -18.75 1.99 15.25
N GLU A 70 -18.54 1.21 14.22
CA GLU A 70 -17.97 1.71 12.96
C GLU A 70 -19.03 2.50 12.19
N VAL A 71 -18.62 3.64 11.66
CA VAL A 71 -19.45 4.49 10.80
C VAL A 71 -19.40 3.92 9.37
N MET A 72 -20.54 3.43 8.90
CA MET A 72 -20.67 2.73 7.62
C MET A 72 -20.93 3.68 6.45
N LEU A 73 -20.24 4.81 6.42
CA LEU A 73 -20.32 5.80 5.35
C LEU A 73 -18.92 6.21 4.89
N PRO A 74 -18.72 6.45 3.59
CA PRO A 74 -17.53 7.12 3.11
C PRO A 74 -17.51 8.57 3.59
N PHE A 75 -16.31 9.11 3.82
CA PHE A 75 -16.15 10.45 4.39
C PHE A 75 -16.79 11.56 3.56
N GLU A 76 -16.80 11.39 2.25
CA GLU A 76 -17.49 12.32 1.34
C GLU A 76 -18.99 12.40 1.64
N LYS A 77 -19.64 11.26 1.89
CA LYS A 77 -21.06 11.20 2.27
C LYS A 77 -21.31 11.79 3.65
N ILE A 78 -20.34 11.65 4.57
CA ILE A 78 -20.40 12.31 5.87
C ILE A 78 -20.40 13.83 5.66
N ALA A 79 -19.50 14.36 4.85
CA ALA A 79 -19.43 15.79 4.55
C ALA A 79 -20.69 16.32 3.85
N GLU A 80 -21.27 15.52 2.93
CA GLU A 80 -22.54 15.82 2.27
C GLU A 80 -23.70 15.90 3.29
N TYR A 81 -23.84 14.91 4.18
CA TYR A 81 -24.87 14.91 5.23
C TYR A 81 -24.69 16.00 6.28
N MET A 82 -23.46 16.47 6.49
CA MET A 82 -23.19 17.68 7.29
C MET A 82 -23.61 18.98 6.58
N GLY A 83 -23.89 18.93 5.26
CA GLY A 83 -24.11 20.12 4.44
C GLY A 83 -22.85 20.95 4.21
N MET A 84 -21.65 20.35 4.36
CA MET A 84 -20.36 21.03 4.32
C MET A 84 -19.45 20.50 3.20
N LEU A 85 -20.01 19.79 2.22
CA LEU A 85 -19.31 19.38 1.01
C LEU A 85 -19.38 20.53 0.00
N HIS A 86 -18.23 21.05 -0.39
CA HIS A 86 -18.14 22.04 -1.46
C HIS A 86 -17.67 21.37 -2.75
N VAL A 87 -18.40 21.56 -3.82
CA VAL A 87 -18.03 21.07 -5.16
C VAL A 87 -17.73 22.29 -6.03
N TYR A 88 -16.48 22.41 -6.47
CA TYR A 88 -16.03 23.48 -7.37
C TYR A 88 -16.53 23.24 -8.80
N GLU A 89 -16.55 24.27 -9.64
CA GLU A 89 -16.95 24.21 -11.04
C GLU A 89 -16.14 23.17 -11.85
N ASN A 90 -14.88 22.97 -11.51
CA ASN A 90 -14.01 21.96 -12.11
C ASN A 90 -14.26 20.51 -11.60
N GLY A 91 -15.31 20.30 -10.83
CA GLY A 91 -15.65 18.99 -10.24
C GLY A 91 -14.81 18.60 -9.01
N ARG A 92 -13.83 19.43 -8.60
CA ARG A 92 -13.06 19.18 -7.38
C ARG A 92 -13.95 19.33 -6.15
N LYS A 93 -13.81 18.39 -5.21
CA LYS A 93 -14.54 18.38 -3.95
C LYS A 93 -13.65 18.85 -2.79
N ALA A 94 -14.16 19.71 -1.94
CA ALA A 94 -13.49 20.14 -0.72
C ALA A 94 -14.41 19.94 0.49
N TYR A 95 -13.82 19.48 1.57
CA TYR A 95 -14.48 19.17 2.83
C TYR A 95 -13.57 19.45 4.02
N ASP A 96 -12.92 20.62 4.01
CA ASP A 96 -11.92 21.00 5.03
C ASP A 96 -12.55 21.13 6.42
N SER A 97 -13.74 21.74 6.52
CA SER A 97 -14.46 21.88 7.79
C SER A 97 -14.82 20.53 8.42
N PRO A 98 -15.43 19.56 7.70
CA PRO A 98 -15.62 18.20 8.18
C PRO A 98 -14.33 17.49 8.60
N ARG A 99 -13.25 17.67 7.83
CA ARG A 99 -11.94 17.06 8.12
C ARG A 99 -11.37 17.62 9.43
N ASN A 100 -11.39 18.95 9.60
CA ASN A 100 -10.92 19.59 10.82
C ASN A 100 -11.74 19.15 12.03
N ALA A 101 -13.06 19.04 11.90
CA ALA A 101 -13.94 18.56 12.97
C ALA A 101 -13.61 17.10 13.33
N LEU A 102 -13.36 16.23 12.35
CA LEU A 102 -12.96 14.85 12.59
C LEU A 102 -11.62 14.77 13.31
N ASP A 103 -10.63 15.54 12.89
CA ASP A 103 -9.31 15.58 13.53
C ASP A 103 -9.40 16.08 14.99
N VAL A 104 -10.30 17.03 15.28
CA VAL A 104 -10.58 17.50 16.65
C VAL A 104 -11.23 16.39 17.47
N THR A 105 -12.24 15.67 16.94
CA THR A 105 -12.88 14.56 17.66
C THR A 105 -11.93 13.42 17.92
N GLU A 106 -11.00 13.15 17.02
CA GLU A 106 -9.95 12.14 17.19
C GLU A 106 -8.97 12.54 18.31
N GLN A 107 -8.53 13.79 18.36
CA GLN A 107 -7.63 14.26 19.41
C GLN A 107 -8.31 14.36 20.79
N MET A 108 -9.61 14.49 20.84
CA MET A 108 -10.42 14.35 22.07
C MET A 108 -10.68 12.87 22.45
N GLU A 109 -10.21 11.92 21.62
CA GLU A 109 -10.44 10.48 21.78
C GLU A 109 -11.93 10.09 21.66
N TYR A 110 -12.75 10.89 20.99
CA TYR A 110 -14.14 10.58 20.72
C TYR A 110 -14.33 9.65 19.54
N THR A 111 -13.37 9.68 18.62
CA THR A 111 -13.33 8.80 17.45
C THR A 111 -11.96 8.15 17.32
N ILE A 112 -11.94 6.93 16.79
CA ILE A 112 -10.73 6.28 16.29
C ILE A 112 -10.81 6.34 14.78
N VAL A 113 -9.78 6.89 14.15
CA VAL A 113 -9.74 7.06 12.71
C VAL A 113 -8.57 6.26 12.15
N GLN A 114 -8.89 5.17 11.46
CA GLN A 114 -7.88 4.40 10.75
C GLN A 114 -7.63 5.04 9.40
N ARG A 115 -6.46 5.61 9.25
CA ARG A 115 -5.89 6.09 8.00
C ARG A 115 -4.82 5.12 7.58
N GLY A 116 -4.75 4.82 6.31
CA GLY A 116 -3.72 3.96 5.77
C GLY A 116 -3.28 4.45 4.41
N ARG A 117 -2.03 4.20 4.09
CA ARG A 117 -1.49 4.36 2.76
C ARG A 117 -1.00 3.01 2.30
N ASP A 118 -1.27 2.68 1.06
CA ASP A 118 -0.71 1.48 0.46
C ASP A 118 0.78 1.74 0.22
N THR A 119 1.64 0.85 0.70
CA THR A 119 3.10 0.99 0.59
C THR A 119 3.57 0.83 -0.85
N ASP A 120 2.86 0.03 -1.63
CA ASP A 120 3.27 -0.33 -2.98
C ASP A 120 2.78 0.69 -4.02
N THR A 121 1.52 1.13 -3.89
CA THR A 121 0.91 2.08 -4.81
C THR A 121 0.97 3.54 -4.35
N GLY A 122 1.25 3.76 -3.07
CA GLY A 122 1.17 5.07 -2.44
C GLY A 122 -0.26 5.63 -2.31
N GLN A 123 -1.28 4.87 -2.68
CA GLN A 123 -2.68 5.28 -2.60
C GLN A 123 -3.19 5.29 -1.16
N ASN A 124 -4.12 6.19 -0.87
CA ASN A 124 -4.77 6.22 0.43
C ASN A 124 -5.76 5.07 0.55
N LYS A 125 -5.64 4.29 1.63
CA LYS A 125 -6.67 3.30 2.00
C LYS A 125 -7.96 4.00 2.43
N PRO A 126 -9.11 3.32 2.35
CA PRO A 126 -10.37 3.88 2.81
C PRO A 126 -10.29 4.27 4.27
N LEU A 127 -10.83 5.44 4.58
CA LEU A 127 -10.93 5.95 5.93
C LEU A 127 -11.99 5.13 6.69
N ARG A 128 -11.60 4.58 7.85
CA ARG A 128 -12.54 3.91 8.74
C ARG A 128 -12.62 4.69 10.05
N ILE A 129 -13.82 4.89 10.55
CA ILE A 129 -14.11 5.72 11.72
C ILE A 129 -14.94 4.89 12.71
N TRP A 130 -14.50 4.81 13.96
CA TRP A 130 -15.24 4.21 15.05
C TRP A 130 -15.53 5.24 16.12
N LEU A 131 -16.73 5.15 16.72
CA LEU A 131 -17.06 5.90 17.91
C LEU A 131 -16.50 5.19 19.15
N THR A 132 -15.90 5.95 20.05
CA THR A 132 -15.40 5.43 21.32
C THR A 132 -16.49 5.51 22.41
N PRO A 133 -16.37 4.76 23.50
CA PRO A 133 -17.24 4.94 24.67
C PRO A 133 -17.21 6.38 25.21
N LYS A 134 -16.06 7.05 25.11
CA LYS A 134 -15.89 8.45 25.53
C LYS A 134 -16.75 9.43 24.74
N PHE A 135 -17.02 9.13 23.47
CA PHE A 135 -17.96 9.90 22.66
C PHE A 135 -19.34 9.99 23.30
N PHE A 136 -19.83 8.88 23.84
CA PHE A 136 -21.15 8.80 24.47
C PHE A 136 -21.12 9.37 25.89
N THR A 137 -20.13 9.02 26.70
CA THR A 137 -20.02 9.48 28.08
C THR A 137 -19.82 10.97 28.20
N SER A 138 -19.10 11.59 27.28
CA SER A 138 -18.96 13.07 27.21
C SER A 138 -20.31 13.79 26.99
N ARG A 139 -21.33 13.07 26.54
CA ARG A 139 -22.70 13.54 26.32
C ARG A 139 -23.66 13.13 27.42
N GLY A 140 -23.12 12.64 28.53
CA GLY A 140 -23.89 12.26 29.73
C GLY A 140 -24.58 10.91 29.60
N ILE A 141 -24.13 10.04 28.68
CA ILE A 141 -24.66 8.70 28.51
C ILE A 141 -23.74 7.72 29.27
N ALA A 142 -24.28 7.00 30.25
CA ALA A 142 -23.48 6.03 31.00
C ALA A 142 -23.13 4.79 30.17
N LEU A 143 -22.04 4.11 30.51
CA LEU A 143 -21.59 2.89 29.78
C LEU A 143 -22.65 1.78 29.86
N ASP A 144 -23.35 1.66 30.99
CA ASP A 144 -24.40 0.66 31.16
C ASP A 144 -25.63 0.99 30.30
N GLU A 145 -25.94 2.27 30.10
CA GLU A 145 -26.99 2.69 29.16
C GLU A 145 -26.63 2.29 27.72
N ILE A 146 -25.38 2.43 27.34
CA ILE A 146 -24.89 2.00 25.99
C ILE A 146 -25.10 0.48 25.83
N ARG A 147 -24.72 -0.32 26.83
CA ARG A 147 -24.92 -1.78 26.81
C ARG A 147 -26.41 -2.14 26.70
N ASN A 148 -27.25 -1.45 27.46
CA ASN A 148 -28.68 -1.64 27.40
C ASN A 148 -29.25 -1.26 26.01
N TRP A 149 -28.77 -0.22 25.40
CA TRP A 149 -29.17 0.16 24.04
C TRP A 149 -28.80 -0.90 22.99
N LEU A 150 -27.58 -1.42 23.04
CA LEU A 150 -27.14 -2.47 22.12
C LEU A 150 -28.05 -3.72 22.27
N THR A 151 -28.34 -4.13 23.50
CA THR A 151 -29.21 -5.26 23.76
C THR A 151 -30.66 -4.99 23.32
N SER A 152 -31.16 -3.78 23.57
CA SER A 152 -32.50 -3.36 23.18
C SER A 152 -32.63 -3.22 21.66
N PHE A 153 -31.58 -2.68 20.98
CA PHE A 153 -31.54 -2.61 19.53
C PHE A 153 -31.60 -3.99 18.89
N LYS A 154 -30.84 -4.95 19.40
CA LYS A 154 -30.88 -6.34 18.92
C LYS A 154 -32.30 -6.93 19.04
N ARG A 155 -32.94 -6.79 20.21
CA ARG A 155 -34.32 -7.29 20.42
C ARG A 155 -35.32 -6.60 19.50
N TRP A 156 -35.19 -5.28 19.36
CA TRP A 156 -36.03 -4.48 18.50
C TRP A 156 -35.86 -4.85 17.02
N ALA A 157 -34.63 -5.03 16.55
CA ALA A 157 -34.32 -5.43 15.18
C ALA A 157 -34.91 -6.81 14.84
N ILE A 158 -34.80 -7.78 15.78
CA ILE A 158 -35.41 -9.11 15.62
C ILE A 158 -36.94 -8.99 15.56
N LYS A 159 -37.53 -8.24 16.50
CA LYS A 159 -39.01 -8.07 16.60
C LYS A 159 -39.59 -7.43 15.33
N ASN A 160 -38.87 -6.50 14.72
CA ASN A 160 -39.31 -5.78 13.52
C ASN A 160 -38.84 -6.42 12.21
N GLY A 161 -38.24 -7.61 12.25
CA GLY A 161 -37.80 -8.32 11.05
C GLY A 161 -36.64 -7.65 10.30
N LEU A 162 -35.89 -6.73 10.95
CA LEU A 162 -34.80 -5.97 10.35
C LEU A 162 -33.48 -6.73 10.24
N THR A 163 -33.42 -7.96 10.73
CA THR A 163 -32.17 -8.77 10.66
C THR A 163 -31.69 -8.98 9.26
N LYS A 164 -32.61 -9.14 8.29
CA LYS A 164 -32.27 -9.30 6.87
C LYS A 164 -31.71 -8.01 6.27
N SER A 165 -32.36 -6.87 6.55
CA SER A 165 -31.91 -5.57 6.05
C SER A 165 -30.60 -5.10 6.70
N LEU A 166 -30.37 -5.39 7.96
CA LEU A 166 -29.07 -5.14 8.63
C LEU A 166 -27.97 -5.99 8.02
N ARG A 167 -28.25 -7.26 7.73
CA ARG A 167 -27.30 -8.12 7.04
C ARG A 167 -26.93 -7.58 5.65
N GLU A 168 -27.92 -7.18 4.86
CA GLU A 168 -27.68 -6.56 3.55
C GLU A 168 -26.87 -5.26 3.68
N LEU A 169 -27.06 -4.47 4.71
CA LEU A 169 -26.26 -3.27 4.99
C LEU A 169 -24.79 -3.64 5.21
N TYR A 170 -24.49 -4.67 6.02
CA TYR A 170 -23.12 -5.13 6.26
C TYR A 170 -22.47 -5.74 5.02
N GLU A 171 -23.23 -6.51 4.26
CA GLU A 171 -22.76 -7.09 3.02
C GLU A 171 -22.43 -6.00 1.98
N ARG A 172 -23.29 -4.98 1.86
CA ARG A 172 -23.03 -3.81 0.99
C ARG A 172 -21.82 -3.02 1.44
N HIS A 173 -21.67 -2.80 2.75
CA HIS A 173 -20.46 -2.16 3.30
C HIS A 173 -19.19 -2.96 3.00
N THR A 174 -19.25 -4.29 3.13
CA THR A 174 -18.13 -5.18 2.78
C THR A 174 -17.75 -5.07 1.30
N LEU A 175 -18.72 -5.03 0.40
CA LEU A 175 -18.49 -4.81 -1.04
C LEU A 175 -17.88 -3.44 -1.31
N HIS A 176 -18.40 -2.39 -0.68
CA HIS A 176 -17.86 -1.03 -0.78
C HIS A 176 -16.40 -0.97 -0.33
N MET A 177 -16.08 -1.52 0.83
CA MET A 177 -14.70 -1.56 1.36
C MET A 177 -13.74 -2.37 0.49
N ALA A 178 -14.23 -3.40 -0.16
CA ALA A 178 -13.44 -4.17 -1.10
C ALA A 178 -13.12 -3.36 -2.37
N ARG A 179 -14.13 -2.67 -2.91
CA ARG A 179 -14.01 -1.87 -4.15
C ARG A 179 -13.02 -0.73 -4.02
N ILE A 180 -13.02 0.02 -2.89
CA ILE A 180 -12.10 1.13 -2.65
C ILE A 180 -10.63 0.68 -2.59
N GLY A 181 -10.34 -0.57 -2.44
CA GLY A 181 -8.96 -1.08 -2.35
C GLY A 181 -8.61 -2.06 -3.47
N ILE A 182 -9.28 -2.00 -4.61
CA ILE A 182 -9.01 -2.89 -5.74
C ILE A 182 -7.64 -2.60 -6.37
N ASP A 183 -7.21 -1.34 -6.39
CA ASP A 183 -5.96 -0.92 -7.02
C ASP A 183 -4.70 -1.25 -6.20
N THR A 184 -4.82 -2.00 -5.12
CA THR A 184 -3.66 -2.39 -4.32
C THR A 184 -2.82 -3.43 -5.06
N LYS A 185 -1.50 -3.22 -5.11
CA LYS A 185 -0.54 -4.21 -5.65
C LYS A 185 -0.31 -5.40 -4.70
N ASN A 186 -0.96 -5.44 -3.55
CA ASN A 186 -0.80 -6.52 -2.57
C ASN A 186 -1.73 -7.70 -2.86
N ARG A 187 -1.17 -8.74 -3.51
CA ARG A 187 -1.85 -10.00 -3.86
C ARG A 187 -2.54 -10.66 -2.66
N HIS A 188 -1.86 -10.69 -1.49
CA HIS A 188 -2.42 -11.30 -0.28
C HIS A 188 -3.66 -10.54 0.20
N SER A 189 -3.63 -9.22 0.19
CA SER A 189 -4.76 -8.37 0.54
C SER A 189 -5.95 -8.58 -0.40
N LEU A 190 -5.70 -8.64 -1.72
CA LEU A 190 -6.76 -8.89 -2.72
C LEU A 190 -7.38 -10.27 -2.56
N ASN A 191 -6.58 -11.32 -2.35
CA ASN A 191 -7.08 -12.67 -2.10
C ASN A 191 -7.93 -12.76 -0.83
N ASN A 192 -7.52 -12.06 0.24
CA ASN A 192 -8.31 -12.03 1.48
C ASN A 192 -9.64 -11.30 1.29
N LYS A 193 -9.66 -10.19 0.53
CA LYS A 193 -10.90 -9.51 0.17
C LYS A 193 -11.81 -10.41 -0.65
N LEU A 194 -11.26 -11.09 -1.66
CA LEU A 194 -12.01 -12.01 -2.50
C LEU A 194 -12.63 -13.16 -1.69
N LYS A 195 -11.84 -13.79 -0.81
CA LYS A 195 -12.33 -14.83 0.12
C LYS A 195 -13.43 -14.29 1.04
N LYS A 196 -13.25 -13.09 1.60
CA LYS A 196 -14.23 -12.45 2.47
C LYS A 196 -15.55 -12.21 1.73
N ILE A 197 -15.51 -11.66 0.52
CA ILE A 197 -16.72 -11.40 -0.29
C ILE A 197 -17.41 -12.73 -0.65
N LYS A 198 -16.67 -13.72 -1.17
CA LYS A 198 -17.25 -15.02 -1.55
C LYS A 198 -17.96 -15.68 -0.37
N ARG A 199 -17.42 -15.56 0.85
CA ARG A 199 -17.93 -16.21 2.05
C ARG A 199 -19.08 -15.45 2.73
N TYR A 200 -19.01 -14.13 2.83
CA TYR A 200 -19.89 -13.35 3.68
C TYR A 200 -21.00 -12.59 2.94
N VAL A 201 -20.85 -12.34 1.66
CA VAL A 201 -21.91 -11.72 0.85
C VAL A 201 -22.77 -12.81 0.25
N ILE A 202 -23.96 -13.01 0.82
CA ILE A 202 -24.87 -14.12 0.47
C ILE A 202 -26.22 -13.63 -0.02
N SER A 203 -26.59 -12.37 0.25
CA SER A 203 -27.90 -11.82 -0.11
C SER A 203 -28.09 -11.78 -1.62
N GLU A 204 -29.21 -12.33 -2.09
CA GLU A 204 -29.59 -12.37 -3.51
C GLU A 204 -29.71 -10.96 -4.12
N SER A 205 -30.20 -10.00 -3.34
CA SER A 205 -30.31 -8.58 -3.74
C SER A 205 -28.96 -7.96 -4.14
N LEU A 206 -27.83 -8.48 -3.61
CA LEU A 206 -26.49 -8.00 -3.87
C LEU A 206 -25.68 -8.90 -4.84
N ALA A 207 -26.30 -9.93 -5.41
CA ALA A 207 -25.62 -10.89 -6.28
C ALA A 207 -24.95 -10.24 -7.50
N GLY A 208 -25.61 -9.28 -8.12
CA GLY A 208 -25.08 -8.54 -9.26
C GLY A 208 -23.86 -7.68 -8.87
N GLU A 209 -23.97 -6.89 -7.78
CA GLU A 209 -22.87 -6.08 -7.26
C GLU A 209 -21.69 -6.95 -6.83
N LYS A 210 -21.97 -8.07 -6.18
CA LYS A 210 -20.95 -9.07 -5.80
C LYS A 210 -20.17 -9.58 -7.00
N GLN A 211 -20.87 -9.95 -8.07
CA GLN A 211 -20.25 -10.49 -9.28
C GLN A 211 -19.31 -9.46 -9.93
N VAL A 212 -19.74 -8.20 -10.00
CA VAL A 212 -18.91 -7.10 -10.52
C VAL A 212 -17.62 -6.96 -9.70
N VAL A 213 -17.74 -6.84 -8.37
CA VAL A 213 -16.57 -6.67 -7.49
C VAL A 213 -15.65 -7.90 -7.52
N VAL A 214 -16.20 -9.10 -7.59
CA VAL A 214 -15.40 -10.33 -7.72
C VAL A 214 -14.63 -10.34 -9.03
N SER A 215 -15.26 -10.00 -10.16
CA SER A 215 -14.60 -9.96 -11.47
C SER A 215 -13.51 -8.89 -11.53
N GLU A 216 -13.74 -7.72 -10.93
CA GLU A 216 -12.74 -6.66 -10.80
C GLU A 216 -11.52 -7.12 -9.98
N LEU A 217 -11.74 -7.78 -8.83
CA LEU A 217 -10.66 -8.33 -7.98
C LEU A 217 -9.88 -9.45 -8.67
N GLU A 218 -10.56 -10.35 -9.36
CA GLU A 218 -9.92 -11.44 -10.12
C GLU A 218 -9.11 -10.89 -11.30
N SER A 219 -9.61 -9.86 -11.98
CA SER A 219 -8.88 -9.16 -13.05
C SER A 219 -7.59 -8.52 -12.52
N GLN A 220 -7.64 -7.86 -11.37
CA GLN A 220 -6.45 -7.27 -10.75
C GLN A 220 -5.45 -8.32 -10.28
N LEU A 221 -5.92 -9.43 -9.70
CA LEU A 221 -5.04 -10.55 -9.34
C LEU A 221 -4.31 -11.12 -10.55
N ASN A 222 -5.03 -11.32 -11.66
CA ASN A 222 -4.45 -11.81 -12.90
C ASN A 222 -3.42 -10.83 -13.49
N LYS A 223 -3.65 -9.52 -13.38
CA LYS A 223 -2.66 -8.50 -13.80
C LYS A 223 -1.38 -8.61 -12.96
N LEU A 224 -1.52 -8.66 -11.64
CA LEU A 224 -0.37 -8.79 -10.74
C LEU A 224 0.41 -10.09 -10.94
N ASP A 225 -0.28 -11.19 -11.24
CA ASP A 225 0.38 -12.46 -11.52
C ASP A 225 1.17 -12.40 -12.84
N LYS A 226 0.64 -11.75 -13.87
CA LYS A 226 1.35 -11.50 -15.14
C LYS A 226 2.53 -10.56 -14.97
N GLU A 227 2.38 -9.47 -14.23
CA GLU A 227 3.47 -8.53 -13.93
C GLU A 227 4.63 -9.23 -13.22
N ARG A 228 4.33 -10.04 -12.20
CA ARG A 228 5.35 -10.83 -11.48
C ARG A 228 6.03 -11.87 -12.35
N GLU A 229 5.29 -12.51 -13.25
CA GLU A 229 5.85 -13.49 -14.19
C GLU A 229 6.78 -12.79 -15.17
N SER A 230 6.40 -11.62 -15.70
CA SER A 230 7.26 -10.78 -16.54
C SER A 230 8.52 -10.35 -15.79
N GLU A 231 8.40 -9.81 -14.56
CA GLU A 231 9.54 -9.41 -13.74
C GLU A 231 10.51 -10.59 -13.47
N ARG A 232 9.97 -11.79 -13.22
CA ARG A 232 10.80 -12.99 -13.04
C ARG A 232 11.52 -13.39 -14.32
N LEU A 233 10.87 -13.29 -15.48
CA LEU A 233 11.48 -13.55 -16.78
C LEU A 233 12.60 -12.53 -17.08
N ASP A 234 12.35 -11.25 -16.81
CA ASP A 234 13.34 -10.20 -17.01
C ASP A 234 14.58 -10.40 -16.13
N LEU A 235 14.39 -10.77 -14.86
CA LEU A 235 15.50 -11.12 -13.95
C LEU A 235 16.30 -12.33 -14.46
N VAL A 236 15.64 -13.38 -14.94
CA VAL A 236 16.31 -14.56 -15.50
C VAL A 236 17.07 -14.19 -16.76
N LEU A 237 16.51 -13.34 -17.63
CA LEU A 237 17.18 -12.87 -18.83
C LEU A 237 18.40 -11.99 -18.49
N GLU A 238 18.28 -11.14 -17.48
CA GLU A 238 19.38 -10.31 -17.00
C GLU A 238 20.53 -11.17 -16.42
N ASP A 239 20.20 -12.16 -15.59
CA ASP A 239 21.18 -13.09 -15.02
C ASP A 239 21.86 -13.94 -16.11
N THR A 240 21.09 -14.45 -17.07
CA THR A 240 21.66 -15.19 -18.21
C THR A 240 22.55 -14.32 -19.09
N SER A 241 22.17 -13.06 -19.32
CA SER A 241 22.98 -12.10 -20.08
C SER A 241 24.30 -11.76 -19.36
N LYS A 242 24.27 -11.59 -18.04
CA LYS A 242 25.46 -11.39 -17.20
C LYS A 242 26.38 -12.62 -17.23
N PHE A 243 25.80 -13.82 -17.14
CA PHE A 243 26.56 -15.08 -17.23
C PHE A 243 27.24 -15.23 -18.58
N LEU A 244 26.54 -14.96 -19.68
CA LEU A 244 27.12 -15.00 -21.05
C LEU A 244 28.21 -13.93 -21.23
N ALA A 245 28.00 -12.71 -20.74
CA ALA A 245 29.00 -11.64 -20.81
C ALA A 245 30.27 -11.98 -20.01
N ASN A 246 30.12 -12.62 -18.84
CA ASN A 246 31.29 -13.08 -18.07
C ASN A 246 31.99 -14.27 -18.72
N SER A 247 31.25 -15.22 -19.26
CA SER A 247 31.82 -16.36 -19.99
C SER A 247 32.58 -15.94 -21.24
N THR A 248 32.11 -14.93 -21.96
CA THR A 248 32.84 -14.36 -23.11
C THR A 248 34.09 -13.53 -22.70
N LYS A 249 34.03 -12.85 -21.53
CA LYS A 249 35.22 -12.17 -20.97
C LYS A 249 36.29 -13.16 -20.52
N ASP A 250 35.92 -14.28 -19.93
CA ASP A 250 36.85 -15.30 -19.50
C ASP A 250 37.49 -16.03 -20.71
N LYS A 251 36.73 -16.29 -21.78
CA LYS A 251 37.26 -16.80 -23.02
C LYS A 251 38.25 -15.79 -23.65
N ARG A 252 37.89 -14.51 -23.75
CA ARG A 252 38.80 -13.47 -24.28
C ARG A 252 40.05 -13.26 -23.41
N LYS A 253 39.95 -13.42 -22.09
CA LYS A 253 41.14 -13.38 -21.20
C LYS A 253 42.06 -14.58 -21.42
N LYS A 254 41.51 -15.78 -21.70
CA LYS A 254 42.31 -16.98 -22.02
C LYS A 254 42.97 -16.89 -23.41
N GLU A 255 42.28 -16.30 -24.38
CA GLU A 255 42.84 -16.08 -25.73
C GLU A 255 43.90 -14.98 -25.78
N ASN A 256 44.08 -14.17 -24.76
CA ASN A 256 44.92 -12.97 -24.79
C ASN A 256 46.31 -13.10 -24.11
N GLY A 257 46.72 -14.27 -23.65
CA GLY A 257 48.00 -14.45 -22.99
C GLY A 257 49.20 -14.54 -23.95
N TYR A 258 49.66 -15.74 -24.15
CA TYR A 258 50.87 -15.99 -24.91
C TYR A 258 50.70 -15.86 -26.43
N GLN A 259 49.53 -16.08 -26.98
CA GLN A 259 49.23 -15.90 -28.41
C GLN A 259 49.34 -14.42 -28.84
N GLN A 260 48.82 -13.50 -28.02
CA GLN A 260 48.97 -12.05 -28.28
C GLN A 260 50.44 -11.60 -28.16
N ALA A 261 51.13 -12.13 -27.15
CA ALA A 261 52.55 -11.84 -26.98
C ALA A 261 53.38 -12.34 -28.21
N TYR A 262 53.02 -13.53 -28.72
CA TYR A 262 53.61 -14.05 -29.97
C TYR A 262 53.32 -13.13 -31.16
N HIS A 263 52.12 -12.71 -31.40
CA HIS A 263 51.81 -11.80 -32.51
C HIS A 263 52.47 -10.43 -32.35
N GLN A 264 52.62 -9.90 -31.16
CA GLN A 264 53.39 -8.67 -30.94
C GLN A 264 54.85 -8.85 -31.25
N TRP A 265 55.46 -9.93 -30.80
CA TRP A 265 56.84 -10.26 -31.10
C TRP A 265 57.03 -10.56 -32.58
N ALA A 266 56.18 -11.33 -33.26
CA ALA A 266 56.20 -11.64 -34.66
C ALA A 266 56.18 -10.36 -35.54
N ASN A 267 55.42 -9.34 -35.11
CA ASN A 267 55.35 -8.05 -35.78
C ASN A 267 56.67 -7.22 -35.66
N THR A 268 57.53 -7.55 -34.70
CA THR A 268 58.88 -6.91 -34.60
C THR A 268 59.96 -7.53 -35.55
N LEU A 269 59.62 -8.70 -36.09
CA LEU A 269 60.51 -9.43 -37.03
C LEU A 269 60.06 -9.22 -38.46
N LEU A 270 61.02 -9.50 -39.40
CA LEU A 270 60.63 -9.58 -40.81
C LEU A 270 59.60 -10.72 -41.01
N PRO A 271 58.48 -10.48 -41.72
CA PRO A 271 57.40 -11.42 -41.82
C PRO A 271 57.74 -12.87 -42.16
N TYR A 272 58.72 -13.05 -43.04
CA TYR A 272 59.21 -14.38 -43.46
C TYR A 272 59.95 -15.09 -42.31
N LYS A 273 60.70 -14.37 -41.47
CA LYS A 273 61.41 -14.97 -40.32
C LYS A 273 60.47 -15.50 -39.23
N ALA A 274 59.44 -14.75 -38.88
CA ALA A 274 58.46 -15.19 -37.93
C ALA A 274 57.75 -16.48 -38.40
N LEU A 275 57.36 -16.53 -39.67
CA LEU A 275 56.75 -17.70 -40.29
C LEU A 275 57.67 -18.91 -40.33
N MET A 276 58.96 -18.73 -40.59
CA MET A 276 59.96 -19.80 -40.59
C MET A 276 60.10 -20.40 -39.18
N ILE A 277 60.26 -19.58 -38.17
CA ILE A 277 60.38 -20.00 -36.76
C ILE A 277 59.14 -20.77 -36.34
N GLU A 278 57.98 -20.23 -36.64
CA GLU A 278 56.71 -20.88 -36.31
C GLU A 278 56.59 -22.23 -37.02
N LYS A 279 56.91 -22.32 -38.30
CA LYS A 279 56.85 -23.54 -39.11
C LYS A 279 57.79 -24.61 -38.61
N GLU A 280 59.03 -24.26 -38.28
CA GLU A 280 59.98 -25.17 -37.69
C GLU A 280 59.57 -25.66 -36.29
N PHE A 281 59.11 -24.76 -35.45
CA PHE A 281 58.65 -25.08 -34.10
C PHE A 281 57.42 -25.96 -34.15
N ARG A 282 56.46 -25.66 -35.03
CA ARG A 282 55.25 -26.43 -35.24
C ARG A 282 55.53 -27.85 -35.74
N ALA A 283 56.50 -27.99 -36.62
CA ALA A 283 56.93 -29.31 -37.10
C ALA A 283 57.50 -30.20 -35.97
N LYS A 284 58.11 -29.61 -34.96
CA LYS A 284 58.68 -30.29 -33.80
C LYS A 284 57.65 -30.59 -32.71
N HIS A 285 56.60 -29.76 -32.60
CA HIS A 285 55.66 -29.78 -31.49
C HIS A 285 54.18 -29.88 -31.96
N VAL A 286 53.90 -30.72 -32.98
CA VAL A 286 52.54 -30.86 -33.56
C VAL A 286 51.46 -31.24 -32.52
N GLU A 287 51.80 -32.15 -31.62
CA GLU A 287 50.85 -32.59 -30.60
C GLU A 287 50.51 -31.50 -29.58
N LEU A 288 51.45 -30.64 -29.23
CA LEU A 288 51.24 -29.56 -28.29
C LEU A 288 50.35 -28.46 -28.88
N TYR A 289 50.54 -28.16 -30.15
CA TYR A 289 49.68 -27.18 -30.87
C TYR A 289 48.22 -27.62 -30.92
N VAL A 290 47.97 -28.93 -31.11
CA VAL A 290 46.60 -29.48 -31.21
C VAL A 290 45.95 -29.62 -29.83
N LYS A 291 46.73 -29.98 -28.79
CA LYS A 291 46.19 -30.26 -27.45
C LYS A 291 46.07 -29.05 -26.55
N ASN A 292 47.04 -28.10 -26.64
CA ASN A 292 47.11 -26.93 -25.81
C ASN A 292 47.85 -25.76 -26.51
N GLU A 293 47.09 -24.98 -27.24
CA GLU A 293 47.59 -23.85 -28.04
C GLU A 293 48.32 -22.79 -27.21
N GLU A 294 47.87 -22.54 -25.98
CA GLU A 294 48.46 -21.57 -25.06
C GLU A 294 49.86 -22.00 -24.58
N ALA A 295 50.02 -23.27 -24.20
CA ALA A 295 51.29 -23.85 -23.84
C ALA A 295 52.27 -23.92 -25.06
N TYR A 296 51.72 -24.11 -26.26
CA TYR A 296 52.50 -24.05 -27.48
C TYR A 296 53.11 -22.67 -27.72
N TYR A 297 52.31 -21.59 -27.63
CA TYR A 297 52.85 -20.22 -27.81
C TYR A 297 53.79 -19.79 -26.67
N GLN A 298 53.54 -20.26 -25.44
CA GLN A 298 54.44 -20.05 -24.31
C GLN A 298 55.84 -20.65 -24.60
N LEU A 299 55.89 -21.94 -24.94
CA LEU A 299 57.15 -22.63 -25.28
C LEU A 299 57.85 -22.04 -26.51
N LEU A 300 57.08 -21.58 -27.47
CA LEU A 300 57.65 -20.93 -28.67
C LEU A 300 58.34 -19.61 -28.31
N LEU A 301 57.71 -18.79 -27.46
CA LEU A 301 58.27 -17.53 -26.96
C LEU A 301 59.50 -17.75 -26.08
N GLU A 302 59.46 -18.78 -25.21
CA GLU A 302 60.64 -19.20 -24.41
C GLU A 302 61.79 -19.66 -25.32
N SER A 303 61.51 -20.48 -26.35
CA SER A 303 62.53 -20.94 -27.30
C SER A 303 63.08 -19.82 -28.14
N ALA A 304 62.33 -18.75 -28.35
CA ALA A 304 62.78 -17.55 -29.09
C ALA A 304 63.50 -16.52 -28.21
N GLY A 305 63.59 -16.78 -26.89
CA GLY A 305 64.25 -15.91 -25.92
C GLY A 305 63.52 -14.59 -25.65
N VAL A 306 62.18 -14.62 -25.78
CA VAL A 306 61.31 -13.42 -25.62
C VAL A 306 60.77 -13.34 -24.20
N ILE A 307 60.60 -14.49 -23.55
CA ILE A 307 60.16 -14.63 -22.16
C ILE A 307 61.17 -15.48 -21.41
#